data_939abd4f9b01decd29d4c100a2208fcd
#
_entry.id   939abd4f9b01decd29d4c100a2208fcd
#
_cell.length_a   1.000
_cell.length_b   1.000
_cell.length_c   1.000
_cell.angle_alpha   90.00
_cell.angle_beta   90.00
_cell.angle_gamma   90.00
#
_symmetry.space_group_name_H-M   'P 1'
#
loop_
_entity.id
_entity.type
_entity.pdbx_description
1 polymer ?
#
loop_
_entity_poly.entity_id
_entity_poly.type
_entity_poly.pdbx_seq_one_letter_code
_entity_poly.pdbx_strand_id
1 'polypeptide(L)'
;DELGRGTATYDGMALAQSIIEYIHEHIGAKTLFATHYHELTSLGSSLEHLVNVHVATLEQDGQVTFLHKIEPGPADKSYGIHVAKIAGLPAELLARADKILTQLESQGGESPAPMRQTSAVTEQMSLFDAPEEHPILAELAELDVYNMTPMQAMNVLVEFKQKL
;
A
#
# COMPACT_ATOMS: atom_id res chain seq x y z
N ASP A 1 -10.69 -16.68 2.25
CA ASP A 1 -9.72 -16.81 1.17
C ASP A 1 -10.16 -16.04 -0.05
N GLU A 2 -9.21 -15.49 -0.81
CA GLU A 2 -9.45 -14.73 -2.06
C GLU A 2 -10.21 -13.40 -1.89
N LEU A 3 -10.41 -12.95 -0.71
CA LEU A 3 -11.01 -11.65 -0.43
C LEU A 3 -10.09 -10.55 -0.96
N GLY A 4 -10.67 -9.62 -1.74
CA GLY A 4 -9.89 -8.53 -2.38
C GLY A 4 -9.35 -8.87 -3.78
N ARG A 5 -9.62 -10.05 -4.35
CA ARG A 5 -9.35 -10.32 -5.76
C ARG A 5 -10.41 -9.69 -6.66
N GLY A 6 -10.00 -9.21 -7.84
CA GLY A 6 -10.91 -8.60 -8.82
C GLY A 6 -11.26 -7.13 -8.56
N THR A 7 -10.56 -6.47 -7.64
CA THR A 7 -10.64 -5.02 -7.40
C THR A 7 -9.24 -4.42 -7.30
N ALA A 8 -9.13 -3.08 -7.15
CA ALA A 8 -7.86 -2.42 -6.94
C ALA A 8 -7.21 -2.90 -5.63
N THR A 9 -5.87 -2.97 -5.60
CA THR A 9 -5.13 -3.53 -4.47
C THR A 9 -5.49 -2.88 -3.14
N TYR A 10 -5.55 -1.57 -3.08
CA TYR A 10 -5.89 -0.84 -1.84
C TYR A 10 -7.33 -1.05 -1.40
N ASP A 11 -8.29 -1.13 -2.32
CA ASP A 11 -9.69 -1.43 -1.99
C ASP A 11 -9.82 -2.83 -1.40
N GLY A 12 -9.15 -3.80 -2.02
CA GLY A 12 -9.13 -5.18 -1.53
C GLY A 12 -8.50 -5.31 -0.15
N MET A 13 -7.38 -4.62 0.07
CA MET A 13 -6.70 -4.59 1.36
C MET A 13 -7.54 -3.93 2.45
N ALA A 14 -8.17 -2.77 2.16
CA ALA A 14 -9.04 -2.06 3.09
C ALA A 14 -10.24 -2.91 3.51
N LEU A 15 -10.89 -3.59 2.56
CA LEU A 15 -11.98 -4.51 2.85
C LEU A 15 -11.52 -5.68 3.70
N ALA A 16 -10.38 -6.30 3.37
CA ALA A 16 -9.82 -7.42 4.11
C ALA A 16 -9.50 -7.03 5.56
N GLN A 17 -8.86 -5.90 5.77
CA GLN A 17 -8.56 -5.37 7.10
C GLN A 17 -9.84 -5.11 7.90
N SER A 18 -10.80 -4.38 7.33
CA SER A 18 -12.07 -4.07 8.00
C SER A 18 -12.85 -5.31 8.41
N ILE A 19 -12.81 -6.37 7.59
CA ILE A 19 -13.46 -7.64 7.90
C ILE A 19 -12.76 -8.34 9.06
N ILE A 20 -11.43 -8.37 9.09
CA ILE A 20 -10.66 -8.97 10.19
C ILE A 20 -10.98 -8.25 11.50
N GLU A 21 -10.91 -6.92 11.50
CA GLU A 21 -11.22 -6.10 12.67
C GLU A 21 -12.66 -6.30 13.15
N TYR A 22 -13.63 -6.29 12.23
CA TYR A 22 -15.03 -6.51 12.55
C TYR A 22 -15.31 -7.88 13.17
N ILE A 23 -14.69 -8.94 12.64
CA ILE A 23 -14.82 -10.28 13.20
C ILE A 23 -14.21 -10.33 14.59
N HIS A 24 -13.05 -9.72 14.78
CA HIS A 24 -12.34 -9.69 16.05
C HIS A 24 -13.10 -8.94 17.13
N GLU A 25 -13.61 -7.73 16.82
CA GLU A 25 -14.23 -6.84 17.80
C GLU A 25 -15.71 -7.15 18.07
N HIS A 26 -16.45 -7.59 17.06
CA HIS A 26 -17.92 -7.69 17.15
C HIS A 26 -18.44 -9.13 17.14
N ILE A 27 -17.76 -10.03 16.44
CA ILE A 27 -18.27 -11.41 16.26
C ILE A 27 -17.59 -12.37 17.22
N GLY A 28 -16.27 -12.28 17.41
CA GLY A 28 -15.49 -13.16 18.29
C GLY A 28 -15.45 -14.62 17.79
N ALA A 29 -15.69 -14.88 16.52
CA ALA A 29 -15.68 -16.22 15.98
C ALA A 29 -14.27 -16.75 15.74
N LYS A 30 -14.08 -18.07 15.89
CA LYS A 30 -12.84 -18.74 15.44
C LYS A 30 -12.75 -18.63 13.93
N THR A 31 -11.72 -17.94 13.44
CA THR A 31 -11.58 -17.56 12.04
C THR A 31 -10.21 -17.98 11.52
N LEU A 32 -10.18 -18.54 10.32
CA LEU A 32 -8.96 -18.70 9.51
C LEU A 32 -9.07 -17.78 8.31
N PHE A 33 -8.16 -16.81 8.21
CA PHE A 33 -8.14 -15.82 7.14
C PHE A 33 -6.87 -15.99 6.30
N ALA A 34 -7.03 -16.35 5.02
CA ALA A 34 -5.93 -16.49 4.09
C ALA A 34 -5.87 -15.26 3.16
N THR A 35 -4.71 -14.65 3.06
CA THR A 35 -4.48 -13.46 2.22
C THR A 35 -3.06 -13.44 1.66
N HIS A 36 -2.86 -12.68 0.61
CA HIS A 36 -1.56 -12.34 0.03
C HIS A 36 -1.10 -10.91 0.39
N TYR A 37 -1.89 -10.17 1.17
CA TYR A 37 -1.52 -8.83 1.62
C TYR A 37 -0.61 -8.91 2.84
N HIS A 38 0.69 -8.71 2.64
CA HIS A 38 1.69 -8.73 3.72
C HIS A 38 1.46 -7.64 4.76
N GLU A 39 0.90 -6.51 4.36
CA GLU A 39 0.60 -5.36 5.22
C GLU A 39 -0.34 -5.74 6.37
N LEU A 40 -1.26 -6.67 6.12
CA LEU A 40 -2.21 -7.14 7.14
C LEU A 40 -1.56 -7.96 8.26
N THR A 41 -0.32 -8.40 8.09
CA THR A 41 0.42 -9.11 9.15
C THR A 41 0.69 -8.21 10.36
N SER A 42 0.73 -6.89 10.16
CA SER A 42 0.88 -5.90 11.24
C SER A 42 -0.26 -5.94 12.25
N LEU A 43 -1.46 -6.42 11.86
CA LEU A 43 -2.61 -6.58 12.74
C LEU A 43 -2.35 -7.55 13.89
N GLY A 44 -1.41 -8.50 13.72
CA GLY A 44 -1.01 -9.41 14.79
C GLY A 44 -0.35 -8.73 16.00
N SER A 45 0.13 -7.48 15.85
CA SER A 45 0.64 -6.68 16.96
C SER A 45 -0.40 -5.78 17.62
N SER A 46 -1.54 -5.53 16.95
CA SER A 46 -2.59 -4.63 17.41
C SER A 46 -3.83 -5.36 17.94
N LEU A 47 -4.12 -6.57 17.44
CA LEU A 47 -5.27 -7.37 17.80
C LEU A 47 -4.84 -8.56 18.70
N GLU A 48 -5.26 -8.56 19.96
CA GLU A 48 -4.75 -9.46 21.03
C GLU A 48 -4.91 -10.96 20.73
N HIS A 49 -5.96 -11.34 19.99
CA HIS A 49 -6.27 -12.75 19.68
C HIS A 49 -5.99 -13.14 18.24
N LEU A 50 -5.23 -12.31 17.51
CA LEU A 50 -4.79 -12.58 16.15
C LEU A 50 -3.36 -13.09 16.15
N VAL A 51 -3.15 -14.22 15.47
CA VAL A 51 -1.81 -14.78 15.25
C VAL A 51 -1.55 -14.94 13.77
N ASN A 52 -0.37 -14.55 13.33
CA ASN A 52 0.09 -14.78 11.97
C ASN A 52 0.69 -16.17 11.84
N VAL A 53 0.39 -16.83 10.75
CA VAL A 53 1.01 -18.09 10.35
C VAL A 53 1.30 -18.06 8.85
N HIS A 54 2.28 -18.82 8.39
CA HIS A 54 2.62 -18.89 6.98
C HIS A 54 2.90 -20.35 6.55
N VAL A 55 2.86 -20.56 5.24
CA VAL A 55 3.27 -21.84 4.66
C VAL A 55 4.80 -21.88 4.59
N ALA A 56 5.40 -22.86 5.26
CA ALA A 56 6.84 -23.02 5.30
C ALA A 56 7.42 -23.32 3.91
N THR A 57 8.55 -22.68 3.62
CA THR A 57 9.30 -22.86 2.38
C THR A 57 10.75 -23.19 2.70
N LEU A 58 11.37 -24.00 1.86
CA LEU A 58 12.81 -24.29 1.91
C LEU A 58 13.45 -23.66 0.68
N GLU A 59 14.38 -22.75 0.89
CA GLU A 59 15.20 -22.16 -0.16
C GLU A 59 16.58 -22.82 -0.15
N GLN A 60 16.92 -23.54 -1.21
CA GLN A 60 18.20 -24.20 -1.37
C GLN A 60 18.68 -24.08 -2.81
N ASP A 61 19.91 -23.62 -2.99
CA ASP A 61 20.56 -23.45 -4.32
C ASP A 61 19.73 -22.59 -5.32
N GLY A 62 19.03 -21.55 -4.82
CA GLY A 62 18.18 -20.68 -5.62
C GLY A 62 16.90 -21.37 -6.13
N GLN A 63 16.53 -22.48 -5.52
CA GLN A 63 15.25 -23.16 -5.71
C GLN A 63 14.41 -23.08 -4.44
N VAL A 64 13.11 -22.85 -4.62
CA VAL A 64 12.14 -22.79 -3.52
C VAL A 64 11.27 -24.04 -3.57
N THR A 65 11.21 -24.73 -2.45
CA THR A 65 10.32 -25.89 -2.24
C THR A 65 9.29 -25.55 -1.16
N PHE A 66 8.00 -25.70 -1.49
CA PHE A 66 6.92 -25.53 -0.53
C PHE A 66 6.78 -26.80 0.32
N LEU A 67 6.94 -26.65 1.63
CA LEU A 67 6.93 -27.79 2.54
C LEU A 67 5.52 -28.25 2.93
N HIS A 68 4.48 -27.50 2.52
CA HIS A 68 3.08 -27.78 2.88
C HIS A 68 2.85 -27.92 4.40
N LYS A 69 3.61 -27.15 5.18
CA LYS A 69 3.49 -27.06 6.64
C LYS A 69 3.18 -25.64 7.02
N ILE A 70 2.40 -25.48 8.07
CA ILE A 70 2.08 -24.17 8.64
C ILE A 70 3.05 -23.91 9.80
N GLU A 71 3.71 -22.76 9.74
CA GLU A 71 4.64 -22.30 10.78
C GLU A 71 4.16 -20.96 11.38
N PRO A 72 4.48 -20.69 12.66
CA PRO A 72 4.14 -19.42 13.30
C PRO A 72 4.90 -18.25 12.68
N GLY A 73 4.26 -17.06 12.67
CA GLY A 73 4.83 -15.83 12.18
C GLY A 73 4.34 -15.43 10.78
N PRO A 74 4.61 -14.18 10.35
CA PRO A 74 4.34 -13.72 9.00
C PRO A 74 5.29 -14.38 7.99
N ALA A 75 4.91 -14.42 6.72
CA ALA A 75 5.85 -14.77 5.65
C ALA A 75 6.81 -13.60 5.38
N ASP A 76 8.10 -13.88 5.29
CA ASP A 76 9.12 -12.84 5.09
C ASP A 76 9.20 -12.35 3.64
N LYS A 77 8.81 -13.19 2.68
CA LYS A 77 8.95 -12.92 1.24
C LYS A 77 7.79 -13.47 0.43
N SER A 78 7.56 -12.88 -0.73
CA SER A 78 6.70 -13.47 -1.76
C SER A 78 7.56 -14.32 -2.72
N TYR A 79 6.99 -15.41 -3.22
CA TYR A 79 7.69 -16.35 -4.10
C TYR A 79 7.12 -16.37 -5.52
N GLY A 80 6.40 -15.33 -5.94
CA GLY A 80 5.73 -15.25 -7.24
C GLY A 80 6.67 -15.47 -8.43
N ILE A 81 7.86 -14.86 -8.44
CA ILE A 81 8.86 -15.02 -9.50
C ILE A 81 9.43 -16.45 -9.51
N HIS A 82 9.63 -17.06 -8.34
CA HIS A 82 10.07 -18.45 -8.23
C HIS A 82 9.03 -19.42 -8.78
N VAL A 83 7.77 -19.20 -8.46
CA VAL A 83 6.64 -19.99 -9.01
C VAL A 83 6.57 -19.84 -10.52
N ALA A 84 6.74 -18.63 -11.04
CA ALA A 84 6.78 -18.37 -12.47
C ALA A 84 7.96 -19.12 -13.17
N LYS A 85 9.12 -19.20 -12.50
CA LYS A 85 10.26 -20.01 -12.97
C LYS A 85 9.92 -21.50 -13.03
N ILE A 86 9.29 -22.04 -11.98
CA ILE A 86 8.83 -23.43 -11.93
C ILE A 86 7.77 -23.70 -13.03
N ALA A 87 6.92 -22.73 -13.32
CA ALA A 87 5.94 -22.79 -14.39
C ALA A 87 6.55 -22.69 -15.81
N GLY A 88 7.86 -22.52 -15.93
CA GLY A 88 8.59 -22.53 -17.21
C GLY A 88 8.55 -21.21 -17.97
N LEU A 89 8.37 -20.07 -17.31
CA LEU A 89 8.43 -18.78 -17.98
C LEU A 89 9.88 -18.50 -18.48
N PRO A 90 10.03 -17.77 -19.61
CA PRO A 90 11.36 -17.46 -20.19
C PRO A 90 12.27 -16.72 -19.19
N ALA A 91 13.56 -17.08 -19.19
CA ALA A 91 14.54 -16.52 -18.27
C ALA A 91 14.69 -14.99 -18.40
N GLU A 92 14.59 -14.44 -19.62
CA GLU A 92 14.65 -12.99 -19.86
C GLU A 92 13.48 -12.24 -19.20
N LEU A 93 12.28 -12.83 -19.26
CA LEU A 93 11.09 -12.28 -18.61
C LEU A 93 11.27 -12.29 -17.09
N LEU A 94 11.74 -13.39 -16.52
CA LEU A 94 11.99 -13.52 -15.09
C LEU A 94 13.03 -12.52 -14.60
N ALA A 95 14.14 -12.35 -15.34
CA ALA A 95 15.16 -11.36 -15.00
C ALA A 95 14.64 -9.92 -15.06
N ARG A 96 13.68 -9.61 -15.96
CA ARG A 96 13.03 -8.30 -16.01
C ARG A 96 12.07 -8.13 -14.84
N ALA A 97 11.28 -9.16 -14.53
CA ALA A 97 10.35 -9.14 -13.38
C ALA A 97 11.09 -8.91 -12.05
N ASP A 98 12.21 -9.55 -11.85
CA ASP A 98 13.05 -9.41 -10.65
C ASP A 98 13.57 -7.97 -10.48
N LYS A 99 14.03 -7.34 -11.56
CA LYS A 99 14.43 -5.93 -11.56
C LYS A 99 13.27 -4.99 -11.21
N ILE A 100 12.08 -5.26 -11.77
CA ILE A 100 10.88 -4.45 -11.48
C ILE A 100 10.48 -4.63 -10.02
N LEU A 101 10.48 -5.86 -9.50
CA LEU A 101 10.16 -6.15 -8.11
C LEU A 101 11.10 -5.39 -7.17
N THR A 102 12.41 -5.46 -7.39
CA THR A 102 13.40 -4.72 -6.60
C THR A 102 13.16 -3.21 -6.63
N GLN A 103 12.76 -2.65 -7.78
CA GLN A 103 12.40 -1.23 -7.89
C GLN A 103 11.15 -0.89 -7.08
N LEU A 104 10.10 -1.71 -7.17
CA LEU A 104 8.86 -1.51 -6.43
C LEU A 104 9.06 -1.62 -4.91
N GLU A 105 9.85 -2.61 -4.47
CA GLU A 105 10.18 -2.79 -3.05
C GLU A 105 11.03 -1.62 -2.51
N SER A 106 11.94 -1.08 -3.32
CA SER A 106 12.74 0.09 -2.92
C SER A 106 11.93 1.39 -2.86
N GLN A 107 10.85 1.51 -3.63
CA GLN A 107 9.94 2.65 -3.62
C GLN A 107 8.80 2.48 -2.62
N GLY A 108 8.43 1.24 -2.28
CA GLY A 108 7.33 0.89 -1.37
C GLY A 108 7.75 0.58 0.07
N GLY A 109 9.01 0.79 0.43
CA GLY A 109 9.61 0.43 1.71
C GLY A 109 9.17 1.25 2.94
N GLU A 110 8.03 1.92 2.91
CA GLU A 110 7.38 2.45 4.11
C GLU A 110 6.05 1.73 4.33
N SER A 111 6.09 0.66 5.13
CA SER A 111 4.88 0.17 5.81
C SER A 111 4.20 1.34 6.51
N PRO A 112 2.89 1.54 6.36
CA PRO A 112 2.18 2.52 7.16
C PRO A 112 2.28 2.09 8.63
N ALA A 113 3.15 2.76 9.38
CA ALA A 113 3.18 2.69 10.83
C ALA A 113 1.81 3.13 11.38
N PRO A 114 1.36 2.57 12.53
CA PRO A 114 0.07 2.91 13.09
C PRO A 114 -0.03 4.42 13.27
N MET A 115 -1.15 4.97 12.87
CA MET A 115 -1.49 6.38 12.78
C MET A 115 -1.23 7.11 14.10
N ARG A 116 -0.01 7.62 14.32
CA ARG A 116 0.23 8.76 15.19
C ARG A 116 0.16 10.01 14.31
N GLN A 117 -0.87 10.81 14.55
CA GLN A 117 -1.01 12.14 13.99
C GLN A 117 0.25 12.97 14.29
N THR A 118 1.10 13.13 13.32
CA THR A 118 2.01 14.27 13.21
C THR A 118 2.25 14.53 11.74
N SER A 119 1.91 15.75 11.35
CA SER A 119 2.07 16.31 10.02
C SER A 119 3.52 16.20 9.53
N ALA A 120 3.74 15.42 8.47
CA ALA A 120 4.84 15.63 7.55
C ALA A 120 4.44 15.02 6.21
N VAL A 121 4.30 15.89 5.22
CA VAL A 121 4.03 15.57 3.82
C VAL A 121 5.24 14.82 3.28
N THR A 122 5.06 13.57 2.86
CA THR A 122 6.05 12.85 2.05
C THR A 122 5.37 12.43 0.76
N GLU A 123 5.94 12.89 -0.35
CA GLU A 123 5.47 12.70 -1.71
C GLU A 123 5.40 11.20 -2.07
N GLN A 124 4.18 10.67 -2.17
CA GLN A 124 3.92 9.42 -2.89
C GLN A 124 3.87 9.73 -4.38
N MET A 125 4.84 9.24 -5.14
CA MET A 125 4.72 9.19 -6.58
C MET A 125 3.64 8.17 -6.95
N SER A 126 2.44 8.67 -7.21
CA SER A 126 1.34 7.93 -7.80
C SER A 126 1.69 7.53 -9.23
N LEU A 127 1.42 6.28 -9.61
CA LEU A 127 1.57 5.81 -11.00
C LEU A 127 0.56 6.48 -11.96
N PHE A 128 -0.36 7.22 -11.43
CA PHE A 128 -1.21 8.19 -12.12
C PHE A 128 -0.72 9.54 -11.64
N ASP A 129 -0.17 10.34 -12.54
CA ASP A 129 0.15 11.74 -12.27
C ASP A 129 -1.06 12.36 -11.57
N ALA A 130 -0.93 12.64 -10.27
CA ALA A 130 -1.81 13.60 -9.66
C ALA A 130 -1.60 14.89 -10.48
N PRO A 131 -2.67 15.54 -10.96
CA PRO A 131 -2.50 16.79 -11.67
C PRO A 131 -1.64 17.69 -10.78
N GLU A 132 -0.50 18.16 -11.30
CA GLU A 132 0.35 19.11 -10.59
C GLU A 132 -0.56 20.21 -10.07
N GLU A 133 -0.62 20.37 -8.76
CA GLU A 133 -1.42 21.44 -8.18
C GLU A 133 -0.85 22.73 -8.72
N HIS A 134 -1.66 23.43 -9.50
CA HIS A 134 -1.23 24.65 -10.15
C HIS A 134 -0.73 25.64 -9.09
N PRO A 135 0.43 26.29 -9.26
CA PRO A 135 1.02 27.18 -8.25
C PRO A 135 0.06 28.21 -7.66
N ILE A 136 -0.96 28.60 -8.43
CA ILE A 136 -2.04 29.49 -8.02
C ILE A 136 -2.83 28.94 -6.82
N LEU A 137 -2.96 27.62 -6.64
CA LEU A 137 -3.72 27.04 -5.52
C LEU A 137 -3.04 27.29 -4.19
N ALA A 138 -1.71 27.25 -4.16
CA ALA A 138 -0.93 27.58 -2.96
C ALA A 138 -1.03 29.09 -2.64
N GLU A 139 -0.92 29.96 -3.65
CA GLU A 139 -1.09 31.40 -3.49
C GLU A 139 -2.52 31.76 -3.04
N LEU A 140 -3.53 31.03 -3.53
CA LEU A 140 -4.93 31.20 -3.14
C LEU A 140 -5.18 30.81 -1.68
N ALA A 141 -4.54 29.75 -1.22
CA ALA A 141 -4.69 29.27 0.16
C ALA A 141 -4.09 30.22 1.21
N GLU A 142 -3.06 30.99 0.83
CA GLU A 142 -2.40 31.98 1.71
C GLU A 142 -3.08 33.35 1.69
N LEU A 143 -4.10 33.56 0.86
CA LEU A 143 -4.76 34.84 0.70
C LEU A 143 -5.66 35.17 1.88
N ASP A 144 -5.37 36.29 2.57
CA ASP A 144 -6.25 36.81 3.64
C ASP A 144 -7.42 37.62 3.07
N VAL A 145 -8.40 36.90 2.54
CA VAL A 145 -9.56 37.46 1.86
C VAL A 145 -10.37 38.41 2.74
N TYR A 146 -10.34 38.23 4.07
CA TYR A 146 -11.15 39.05 5.02
C TYR A 146 -10.56 40.42 5.27
N ASN A 147 -9.27 40.62 5.06
CA ASN A 147 -8.58 41.90 5.23
C ASN A 147 -8.31 42.63 3.91
N MET A 148 -8.86 42.15 2.78
CA MET A 148 -8.68 42.76 1.46
C MET A 148 -9.81 43.72 1.11
N THR A 149 -9.46 44.84 0.48
CA THR A 149 -10.46 45.69 -0.15
C THR A 149 -10.99 45.06 -1.45
N PRO A 150 -12.20 45.40 -1.92
CA PRO A 150 -12.73 44.87 -3.17
C PRO A 150 -11.83 45.10 -4.40
N MET A 151 -11.10 46.20 -4.40
CA MET A 151 -10.16 46.54 -5.48
C MET A 151 -8.92 45.64 -5.46
N GLN A 152 -8.39 45.32 -4.24
CA GLN A 152 -7.28 44.38 -4.09
C GLN A 152 -7.70 42.96 -4.50
N ALA A 153 -8.88 42.51 -4.12
CA ALA A 153 -9.40 41.21 -4.55
C ALA A 153 -9.53 41.10 -6.07
N MET A 154 -10.01 42.15 -6.73
CA MET A 154 -10.10 42.22 -8.21
C MET A 154 -8.71 42.15 -8.86
N ASN A 155 -7.71 42.84 -8.32
CA ASN A 155 -6.36 42.83 -8.87
C ASN A 155 -5.75 41.41 -8.76
N VAL A 156 -5.90 40.74 -7.61
CA VAL A 156 -5.43 39.36 -7.41
C VAL A 156 -6.11 38.38 -8.37
N LEU A 157 -7.41 38.53 -8.61
CA LEU A 157 -8.13 37.71 -9.59
C LEU A 157 -7.61 37.94 -11.04
N VAL A 158 -7.26 39.17 -11.37
CA VAL A 158 -6.66 39.49 -12.68
C VAL A 158 -5.27 38.85 -12.80
N GLU A 159 -4.43 38.91 -11.76
CA GLU A 159 -3.13 38.28 -11.74
C GLU A 159 -3.24 36.75 -11.86
N PHE A 160 -4.16 36.10 -11.14
CA PHE A 160 -4.39 34.66 -11.25
C PHE A 160 -4.86 34.26 -12.66
N LYS A 161 -5.72 35.08 -13.28
CA LYS A 161 -6.18 34.83 -14.64
C LYS A 161 -5.05 34.96 -15.70
N GLN A 162 -3.99 35.73 -15.41
CA GLN A 162 -2.83 35.87 -16.30
C GLN A 162 -1.80 34.73 -16.11
N LYS A 163 -1.83 34.03 -14.96
CA LYS A 163 -0.97 32.89 -14.65
C LYS A 163 -1.56 31.54 -15.08
N LEU A 164 -2.84 31.49 -15.41
CA LEU A 164 -3.56 30.35 -15.99
C LEU A 164 -3.38 30.29 -17.52
#